data_58fc2ee134efbe0ba0c6f3a3b2f6dc26
#
_entry.id   58fc2ee134efbe0ba0c6f3a3b2f6dc26
#
_cell.length_a   1.000
_cell.length_b   1.000
_cell.length_c   1.000
_cell.angle_alpha   90.00
_cell.angle_beta   90.00
_cell.angle_gamma   90.00
#
_symmetry.space_group_name_H-M   'P 1'
#
loop_
_entity.id
_entity.type
_entity.pdbx_description
1 polymer ?
#
loop_
_entity_poly.entity_id
_entity_poly.type
_entity_poly.pdbx_seq_one_letter_code
_entity_poly.pdbx_strand_id
1 'polypeptide(L)'
;MTVENINDVEFGEELASFTPDTSLENCSKFARAVGWGGPRFESHEGAQKEGFPGALVPGIMGMGFMTSTIHAWAPSAKIEKIDTIFRAPMIADTASIIGAVVTDIDSDEGLVELDMTIKNDAGETRVLGTATVRIPSSP
;
A
#
# COMPACT_ATOMS: atom_id res chain seq x y z
N MET A 1 16.57 9.15 1.40
CA MET A 1 17.72 8.24 1.32
C MET A 1 17.21 6.80 1.30
N THR A 2 17.74 5.98 0.42
CA THR A 2 17.31 4.59 0.30
C THR A 2 18.11 3.67 1.22
N VAL A 3 17.46 2.59 1.67
CA VAL A 3 18.09 1.54 2.45
C VAL A 3 18.72 0.53 1.47
N GLU A 4 20.01 0.29 1.62
CA GLU A 4 20.78 -0.65 0.80
C GLU A 4 21.19 -1.88 1.60
N ASN A 5 21.21 -1.78 2.92
CA ASN A 5 21.76 -2.77 3.83
C ASN A 5 20.94 -2.82 5.10
N ILE A 6 20.84 -4.00 5.72
CA ILE A 6 20.09 -4.19 6.97
C ILE A 6 20.56 -3.26 8.08
N ASN A 7 21.85 -2.90 8.10
CA ASN A 7 22.38 -2.01 9.13
C ASN A 7 21.96 -0.54 8.97
N ASP A 8 21.37 -0.19 7.82
CA ASP A 8 20.83 1.15 7.58
C ASP A 8 19.43 1.33 8.17
N VAL A 9 18.79 0.23 8.58
CA VAL A 9 17.41 0.25 9.07
C VAL A 9 17.38 0.58 10.56
N GLU A 10 16.50 1.49 10.95
CA GLU A 10 16.32 1.86 12.36
C GLU A 10 14.93 1.45 12.84
N PHE A 11 14.88 0.92 14.06
CA PHE A 11 13.61 0.60 14.70
C PHE A 11 12.78 1.88 14.89
N GLY A 12 11.51 1.81 14.50
CA GLY A 12 10.61 2.93 14.63
C GLY A 12 10.70 3.97 13.51
N GLU A 13 11.62 3.79 12.55
CA GLU A 13 11.67 4.75 11.44
C GLU A 13 10.41 4.68 10.60
N GLU A 14 9.99 5.84 10.12
CA GLU A 14 8.85 5.96 9.23
C GLU A 14 9.36 6.07 7.79
N LEU A 15 8.79 5.27 6.91
CA LEU A 15 9.07 5.38 5.48
C LEU A 15 8.41 6.65 4.94
N ALA A 16 9.00 7.23 3.88
CA ALA A 16 8.38 8.35 3.20
C ALA A 16 6.99 7.95 2.72
N SER A 17 5.99 8.78 3.02
CA SER A 17 4.62 8.51 2.60
C SER A 17 4.48 8.59 1.08
N PHE A 18 3.52 7.85 0.55
CA PHE A 18 3.24 7.78 -0.88
C PHE A 18 1.77 8.10 -1.12
N THR A 19 1.49 9.00 -2.03
CA THR A 19 0.13 9.33 -2.46
C THR A 19 0.00 9.03 -3.95
N PRO A 20 -0.46 7.82 -4.30
CA PRO A 20 -0.57 7.41 -5.69
C PRO A 20 -1.72 8.08 -6.42
N ASP A 21 -1.73 7.93 -7.74
CA ASP A 21 -2.86 8.35 -8.57
C ASP A 21 -4.03 7.39 -8.39
N THR A 22 -5.02 7.80 -7.61
CA THR A 22 -6.27 7.08 -7.40
C THR A 22 -7.44 7.73 -8.12
N SER A 23 -7.16 8.40 -9.24
CA SER A 23 -8.21 8.91 -10.12
C SER A 23 -9.11 7.77 -10.60
N LEU A 24 -10.37 8.09 -10.86
CA LEU A 24 -11.32 7.11 -11.40
C LEU A 24 -10.79 6.48 -12.69
N GLU A 25 -10.21 7.28 -13.56
CA GLU A 25 -9.61 6.79 -14.82
C GLU A 25 -8.57 5.72 -14.55
N ASN A 26 -7.64 5.99 -13.63
CA ASN A 26 -6.56 5.06 -13.31
C ASN A 26 -7.08 3.79 -12.62
N CYS A 27 -8.01 3.95 -11.69
CA CYS A 27 -8.63 2.81 -10.99
C CYS A 27 -9.43 1.92 -11.92
N SER A 28 -10.22 2.51 -12.83
CA SER A 28 -10.99 1.76 -13.81
C SER A 28 -10.09 1.01 -14.79
N LYS A 29 -9.02 1.65 -15.22
CA LYS A 29 -8.03 1.04 -16.11
C LYS A 29 -7.39 -0.18 -15.46
N PHE A 30 -6.99 -0.06 -14.19
CA PHE A 30 -6.43 -1.18 -13.43
C PHE A 30 -7.46 -2.32 -13.27
N ALA A 31 -8.68 -1.98 -12.88
CA ALA A 31 -9.74 -2.97 -12.68
C ALA A 31 -10.00 -3.78 -13.96
N ARG A 32 -10.08 -3.10 -15.08
CA ARG A 32 -10.27 -3.78 -16.38
C ARG A 32 -9.08 -4.66 -16.73
N ALA A 33 -7.86 -4.20 -16.45
CA ALA A 33 -6.64 -4.96 -16.75
C ALA A 33 -6.57 -6.29 -15.98
N VAL A 34 -7.07 -6.32 -14.75
CA VAL A 34 -7.09 -7.54 -13.91
C VAL A 34 -8.41 -8.31 -13.99
N GLY A 35 -9.32 -7.91 -14.87
CA GLY A 35 -10.58 -8.61 -15.08
C GLY A 35 -11.67 -8.29 -14.07
N TRP A 36 -11.56 -7.19 -13.36
CA TRP A 36 -12.54 -6.75 -12.35
C TRP A 36 -13.46 -5.65 -12.89
N GLY A 37 -14.03 -5.83 -14.05
CA GLY A 37 -14.99 -4.87 -14.57
C GLY A 37 -16.26 -4.82 -13.72
N GLY A 38 -16.99 -3.73 -13.84
CA GLY A 38 -18.29 -3.58 -13.20
C GLY A 38 -18.55 -2.17 -12.71
N PRO A 39 -19.81 -1.86 -12.37
CA PRO A 39 -20.23 -0.48 -12.07
C PRO A 39 -19.46 0.15 -10.91
N ARG A 40 -19.14 -0.62 -9.87
CA ARG A 40 -18.44 -0.11 -8.70
C ARG A 40 -17.03 0.39 -8.97
N PHE A 41 -16.41 -0.07 -10.06
CA PHE A 41 -15.05 0.33 -10.43
C PHE A 41 -15.04 1.28 -11.64
N GLU A 42 -16.17 1.52 -12.26
CA GLU A 42 -16.24 2.27 -13.52
C GLU A 42 -16.87 3.64 -13.40
N SER A 43 -17.77 3.84 -12.42
CA SER A 43 -18.40 5.14 -12.21
C SER A 43 -18.80 5.35 -10.77
N HIS A 44 -18.79 6.60 -10.34
CA HIS A 44 -19.28 6.97 -9.02
C HIS A 44 -20.77 6.66 -8.89
N GLU A 45 -21.54 6.99 -9.92
CA GLU A 45 -22.97 6.72 -9.94
C GLU A 45 -23.27 5.23 -9.83
N GLY A 46 -22.55 4.39 -10.58
CA GLY A 46 -22.69 2.94 -10.54
C GLY A 46 -22.37 2.36 -9.17
N ALA A 47 -21.31 2.85 -8.54
CA ALA A 47 -20.93 2.43 -7.19
C ALA A 47 -21.98 2.86 -6.16
N GLN A 48 -22.52 4.07 -6.27
CA GLN A 48 -23.54 4.59 -5.36
C GLN A 48 -24.82 3.78 -5.43
N LYS A 49 -25.20 3.30 -6.60
CA LYS A 49 -26.34 2.38 -6.77
C LYS A 49 -26.15 1.06 -6.04
N GLU A 50 -24.89 0.65 -5.82
CA GLU A 50 -24.56 -0.55 -5.07
C GLU A 50 -24.38 -0.29 -3.56
N GLY A 51 -24.53 0.96 -3.12
CA GLY A 51 -24.44 1.34 -1.72
C GLY A 51 -23.09 1.88 -1.27
N PHE A 52 -22.18 2.14 -2.19
CA PHE A 52 -20.86 2.73 -1.85
C PHE A 52 -20.90 4.25 -1.98
N PRO A 53 -20.03 4.97 -1.25
CA PRO A 53 -19.97 6.44 -1.37
C PRO A 53 -19.53 6.94 -2.75
N GLY A 54 -18.80 6.13 -3.48
CA GLY A 54 -18.28 6.43 -4.81
C GLY A 54 -17.58 5.22 -5.39
N ALA A 55 -17.02 5.38 -6.59
CA ALA A 55 -16.28 4.30 -7.25
C ALA A 55 -15.09 3.86 -6.39
N LEU A 56 -14.79 2.57 -6.44
CA LEU A 56 -13.80 1.97 -5.57
C LEU A 56 -12.43 1.93 -6.21
N VAL A 57 -11.41 2.16 -5.39
CA VAL A 57 -10.04 1.74 -5.71
C VAL A 57 -9.98 0.23 -5.51
N PRO A 58 -9.58 -0.56 -6.51
CA PRO A 58 -9.46 -2.01 -6.32
C PRO A 58 -8.52 -2.35 -5.15
N GLY A 59 -8.95 -3.27 -4.29
CA GLY A 59 -8.18 -3.61 -3.09
C GLY A 59 -6.77 -4.09 -3.40
N ILE A 60 -6.62 -4.93 -4.42
CA ILE A 60 -5.31 -5.46 -4.83
C ILE A 60 -4.38 -4.35 -5.35
N MET A 61 -4.93 -3.28 -5.90
CA MET A 61 -4.18 -2.08 -6.29
C MET A 61 -3.53 -1.45 -5.04
N GLY A 62 -4.25 -1.45 -3.90
CA GLY A 62 -3.73 -1.00 -2.62
C GLY A 62 -2.52 -1.80 -2.15
N MET A 63 -2.51 -3.11 -2.35
CA MET A 63 -1.33 -3.94 -2.07
C MET A 63 -0.16 -3.53 -2.95
N GLY A 64 -0.41 -3.20 -4.21
CA GLY A 64 0.60 -2.66 -5.12
C GLY A 64 1.19 -1.34 -4.63
N PHE A 65 0.37 -0.48 -4.06
CA PHE A 65 0.84 0.79 -3.47
C PHE A 65 1.77 0.52 -2.28
N MET A 66 1.43 -0.45 -1.43
CA MET A 66 2.28 -0.83 -0.31
C MET A 66 3.62 -1.39 -0.79
N THR A 67 3.59 -2.24 -1.81
CA THR A 67 4.79 -2.79 -2.44
C THR A 67 5.69 -1.67 -2.97
N SER A 68 5.11 -0.69 -3.66
CA SER A 68 5.84 0.47 -4.19
C SER A 68 6.48 1.29 -3.08
N THR A 69 5.79 1.47 -1.96
CA THR A 69 6.31 2.18 -0.80
C THR A 69 7.55 1.47 -0.23
N ILE A 70 7.49 0.15 -0.12
CA ILE A 70 8.62 -0.66 0.36
C ILE A 70 9.82 -0.54 -0.59
N HIS A 71 9.60 -0.68 -1.90
CA HIS A 71 10.69 -0.64 -2.87
C HIS A 71 11.25 0.76 -3.10
N ALA A 72 10.48 1.82 -2.84
CA ALA A 72 11.01 3.17 -2.84
C ALA A 72 11.97 3.40 -1.66
N TRP A 73 11.69 2.76 -0.54
CA TRP A 73 12.52 2.82 0.66
C TRP A 73 13.75 1.91 0.55
N ALA A 74 13.56 0.68 0.09
CA ALA A 74 14.62 -0.32 -0.01
C ALA A 74 14.51 -1.04 -1.36
N PRO A 75 15.16 -0.49 -2.42
CA PRO A 75 15.01 -1.01 -3.78
C PRO A 75 15.43 -2.47 -3.96
N SER A 76 16.40 -2.94 -3.17
CA SER A 76 16.91 -4.31 -3.24
C SER A 76 16.19 -5.27 -2.30
N ALA A 77 15.19 -4.80 -1.57
CA ALA A 77 14.46 -5.63 -0.63
C ALA A 77 13.62 -6.68 -1.34
N LYS A 78 13.55 -7.85 -0.71
CA LYS A 78 12.65 -8.91 -1.14
C LYS A 78 11.48 -8.96 -0.16
N ILE A 79 10.27 -8.77 -0.66
CA ILE A 79 9.07 -8.88 0.16
C ILE A 79 8.77 -10.36 0.32
N GLU A 80 8.92 -10.87 1.55
CA GLU A 80 8.67 -12.27 1.86
C GLU A 80 7.19 -12.52 2.10
N LYS A 81 6.51 -11.55 2.71
CA LYS A 81 5.12 -11.66 3.08
C LYS A 81 4.49 -10.28 3.20
N ILE A 82 3.27 -10.16 2.77
CA ILE A 82 2.45 -8.97 2.99
C ILE A 82 1.03 -9.42 3.29
N ASP A 83 0.50 -8.96 4.42
CA ASP A 83 -0.87 -9.23 4.84
C ASP A 83 -1.64 -7.93 4.91
N THR A 84 -2.87 -7.93 4.46
CA THR A 84 -3.72 -6.74 4.47
C THR A 84 -5.08 -7.05 5.06
N ILE A 85 -5.63 -6.06 5.76
CA ILE A 85 -7.00 -6.07 6.26
C ILE A 85 -7.69 -4.84 5.69
N PHE A 86 -8.67 -5.06 4.85
CA PHE A 86 -9.45 -3.97 4.24
C PHE A 86 -10.60 -3.62 5.19
N ARG A 87 -10.45 -2.52 5.91
CA ARG A 87 -11.43 -2.10 6.92
C ARG A 87 -12.59 -1.33 6.30
N ALA A 88 -12.33 -0.56 5.27
CA ALA A 88 -13.32 0.24 4.58
C ALA A 88 -12.87 0.48 3.14
N PRO A 89 -13.81 0.70 2.22
CA PRO A 89 -13.47 0.94 0.82
C PRO A 89 -12.61 2.20 0.66
N MET A 90 -11.60 2.11 -0.20
CA MET A 90 -10.90 3.28 -0.72
C MET A 90 -11.70 3.83 -1.89
N ILE A 91 -11.94 5.12 -1.90
CA ILE A 91 -12.80 5.77 -2.90
C ILE A 91 -11.92 6.46 -3.95
N ALA A 92 -12.20 6.19 -5.23
CA ALA A 92 -11.52 6.84 -6.33
C ALA A 92 -11.78 8.35 -6.33
N ASP A 93 -10.85 9.11 -6.92
CA ASP A 93 -10.87 10.57 -6.95
C ASP A 93 -10.70 11.23 -5.58
N THR A 94 -10.34 10.46 -4.56
CA THR A 94 -9.93 10.98 -3.26
C THR A 94 -8.51 10.49 -2.95
N ALA A 95 -7.78 11.24 -2.13
CA ALA A 95 -6.41 10.86 -1.80
C ALA A 95 -6.36 9.58 -0.97
N SER A 96 -5.45 8.69 -1.33
CA SER A 96 -5.05 7.55 -0.51
C SER A 96 -3.58 7.75 -0.15
N ILE A 97 -3.26 7.72 1.13
CA ILE A 97 -1.92 8.01 1.64
C ILE A 97 -1.37 6.75 2.28
N ILE A 98 -0.30 6.22 1.72
CA ILE A 98 0.35 5.00 2.20
C ILE A 98 1.47 5.38 3.15
N GLY A 99 1.46 4.80 4.33
CA GLY A 99 2.51 4.97 5.33
C GLY A 99 2.99 3.63 5.84
N ALA A 100 4.20 3.63 6.38
CA ALA A 100 4.80 2.45 6.97
C ALA A 100 5.77 2.84 8.09
N VAL A 101 5.90 1.96 9.06
CA VAL A 101 6.84 2.13 10.17
C VAL A 101 7.53 0.79 10.45
N VAL A 102 8.83 0.86 10.75
CA VAL A 102 9.62 -0.32 11.13
C VAL A 102 9.27 -0.72 12.56
N THR A 103 8.76 -1.94 12.73
CA THR A 103 8.30 -2.44 14.03
C THR A 103 9.20 -3.54 14.61
N ASP A 104 10.03 -4.16 13.79
CA ASP A 104 11.00 -5.15 14.28
C ASP A 104 12.15 -5.32 13.26
N ILE A 105 13.33 -5.63 13.78
CA ILE A 105 14.53 -5.86 12.96
C ILE A 105 15.23 -7.10 13.50
N ASP A 106 15.44 -8.09 12.62
CA ASP A 106 16.29 -9.24 12.89
C ASP A 106 17.54 -9.11 12.03
N SER A 107 18.58 -8.53 12.59
CA SER A 107 19.83 -8.26 11.87
C SER A 107 20.56 -9.52 11.43
N ASP A 108 20.43 -10.62 12.20
CA ASP A 108 21.09 -11.88 11.89
C ASP A 108 20.47 -12.54 10.66
N GLU A 109 19.15 -12.48 10.56
CA GLU A 109 18.41 -13.05 9.43
C GLU A 109 18.21 -12.07 8.27
N GLY A 110 18.47 -10.78 8.48
CA GLY A 110 18.26 -9.76 7.48
C GLY A 110 16.77 -9.44 7.25
N LEU A 111 15.93 -9.63 8.27
CA LEU A 111 14.48 -9.44 8.16
C LEU A 111 14.03 -8.18 8.89
N VAL A 112 13.09 -7.48 8.28
CA VAL A 112 12.44 -6.30 8.85
C VAL A 112 10.94 -6.50 8.79
N GLU A 113 10.27 -6.21 9.91
CA GLU A 113 8.82 -6.15 9.96
C GLU A 113 8.36 -4.70 9.83
N LEU A 114 7.33 -4.49 9.03
CA LEU A 114 6.72 -3.18 8.82
C LEU A 114 5.24 -3.25 9.16
N ASP A 115 4.74 -2.23 9.88
CA ASP A 115 3.31 -1.94 9.94
C ASP A 115 2.99 -0.90 8.89
N MET A 116 1.94 -1.13 8.13
CA MET A 116 1.55 -0.28 7.02
C MET A 116 0.09 0.15 7.14
N THR A 117 -0.22 1.34 6.64
CA THR A 117 -1.58 1.85 6.59
C THR A 117 -1.83 2.52 5.25
N ILE A 118 -3.10 2.48 4.83
CA ILE A 118 -3.60 3.38 3.80
C ILE A 118 -4.69 4.21 4.44
N LYS A 119 -4.50 5.52 4.44
CA LYS A 119 -5.44 6.49 5.01
C LYS A 119 -6.03 7.35 3.91
N ASN A 120 -7.25 7.84 4.13
CA ASN A 120 -7.82 8.86 3.26
C ASN A 120 -7.32 10.25 3.68
N ASP A 121 -7.77 11.30 2.99
CA ASP A 121 -7.39 12.68 3.27
C ASP A 121 -7.93 13.21 4.60
N ALA A 122 -8.93 12.56 5.18
CA ALA A 122 -9.42 12.88 6.53
C ALA A 122 -8.62 12.17 7.63
N GLY A 123 -7.59 11.41 7.27
CA GLY A 123 -6.77 10.67 8.23
C GLY A 123 -7.37 9.36 8.72
N GLU A 124 -8.46 8.91 8.11
CA GLU A 124 -9.10 7.66 8.48
C GLU A 124 -8.38 6.47 7.84
N THR A 125 -8.06 5.46 8.65
CA THR A 125 -7.41 4.25 8.17
C THR A 125 -8.41 3.38 7.41
N ARG A 126 -8.13 3.13 6.14
CA ARG A 126 -8.95 2.29 5.26
C ARG A 126 -8.39 0.88 5.15
N VAL A 127 -7.07 0.75 5.16
CA VAL A 127 -6.39 -0.53 5.05
C VAL A 127 -5.29 -0.60 6.10
N LEU A 128 -5.21 -1.74 6.78
CA LEU A 128 -4.09 -2.09 7.66
C LEU A 128 -3.26 -3.16 6.96
N GLY A 129 -1.95 -3.08 7.12
CA GLY A 129 -1.06 -4.07 6.55
C GLY A 129 0.11 -4.37 7.46
N THR A 130 0.68 -5.55 7.27
CA THR A 130 1.97 -5.93 7.83
C THR A 130 2.80 -6.53 6.71
N ALA A 131 4.09 -6.29 6.74
CA ALA A 131 5.00 -6.85 5.75
C ALA A 131 6.26 -7.38 6.43
N THR A 132 6.75 -8.51 5.92
CA THR A 132 8.05 -9.06 6.27
C THR A 132 8.94 -8.89 5.05
N VAL A 133 10.05 -8.21 5.23
CA VAL A 133 10.92 -7.78 4.13
C VAL A 133 12.34 -8.24 4.42
N ARG A 134 12.96 -8.88 3.43
CA ARG A 134 14.37 -9.28 3.54
C ARG A 134 15.23 -8.20 2.90
N ILE A 135 16.18 -7.69 3.67
CA ILE A 135 17.11 -6.65 3.23
C ILE A 135 18.52 -7.25 3.20
N PRO A 136 19.29 -7.00 2.13
CA PRO A 136 20.63 -7.55 2.04
C PRO A 136 21.51 -7.13 3.23
N SER A 137 22.37 -8.05 3.66
CA SER A 137 23.48 -7.71 4.55
C SER A 137 24.67 -7.31 3.69
N SER A 138 25.62 -6.58 4.29
CA SER A 138 26.85 -6.22 3.59
C SER A 138 27.58 -7.46 3.10
N PRO A 139 28.14 -7.43 1.89
CA PRO A 139 29.00 -8.51 1.42
C PRO A 139 30.25 -8.64 2.27
#